data_b7cf0c75bd795781c3b3a6915d044cc4
#
_entry.id   b7cf0c75bd795781c3b3a6915d044cc4
#
_cell.length_a   1.000
_cell.length_b   1.000
_cell.length_c   1.000
_cell.angle_alpha   90.00
_cell.angle_beta   90.00
_cell.angle_gamma   90.00
#
_symmetry.space_group_name_H-M   'P 1'
#
loop_
_entity.id
_entity.type
_entity.pdbx_description
1 polymer ?
#
loop_
_entity_poly.entity_id
_entity_poly.type
_entity_poly.pdbx_seq_one_letter_code
_entity_poly.pdbx_strand_id
1 'polypeptide(L)'
;MSTYPVDVKAVEKSTAATHTIFGGPARIVGLYINKEPNLAQSTVTLQDDSTSVAVFTVRATNNTNGAGLTQYIQFPGTGIKCSTSLKLTIATTVTYCTVIFG
;
A
#
# COMPACT_ATOMS: atom_id res chain seq x y z
N MET A 1 -1.93 -29.85 4.16
CA MET A 1 -2.03 -28.79 3.16
C MET A 1 -1.94 -27.43 3.84
N SER A 2 -1.16 -26.55 3.28
CA SER A 2 -1.07 -25.21 3.82
C SER A 2 -2.30 -24.40 3.45
N THR A 3 -2.88 -23.71 4.44
CA THR A 3 -3.95 -22.76 4.20
C THR A 3 -3.44 -21.35 3.94
N TYR A 4 -2.12 -21.17 4.02
CA TYR A 4 -1.52 -19.88 3.78
C TYR A 4 -1.15 -19.74 2.31
N PRO A 5 -1.28 -18.53 1.75
CA PRO A 5 -0.74 -18.30 0.42
C PRO A 5 0.77 -18.48 0.49
N VAL A 6 1.27 -19.45 -0.29
CA VAL A 6 2.70 -19.73 -0.30
C VAL A 6 3.48 -18.70 -1.11
N ASP A 7 2.77 -17.83 -1.83
CA ASP A 7 3.37 -16.86 -2.72
C ASP A 7 3.16 -15.43 -2.26
N VAL A 8 3.11 -15.22 -0.96
CA VAL A 8 3.01 -13.86 -0.42
C VAL A 8 4.28 -13.12 -0.78
N LYS A 9 4.12 -11.95 -1.36
CA LYS A 9 5.21 -11.09 -1.82
C LYS A 9 5.09 -9.72 -1.19
N ALA A 10 6.20 -9.00 -1.15
CA ALA A 10 6.23 -7.63 -0.66
C ALA A 10 7.00 -6.76 -1.65
N VAL A 11 6.44 -5.59 -1.97
CA VAL A 11 7.08 -4.60 -2.83
C VAL A 11 7.07 -3.27 -2.12
N GLU A 12 8.24 -2.62 -2.05
CA GLU A 12 8.42 -1.35 -1.37
C GLU A 12 8.57 -0.22 -2.38
N LYS A 13 7.83 0.87 -2.16
CA LYS A 13 7.93 2.10 -2.96
C LYS A 13 7.89 3.30 -2.04
N SER A 14 8.51 4.40 -2.46
CA SER A 14 8.55 5.63 -1.65
C SER A 14 8.20 6.87 -2.44
N THR A 15 8.45 6.88 -3.74
CA THR A 15 8.35 8.06 -4.59
C THR A 15 6.89 8.43 -4.88
N ALA A 16 6.61 9.73 -4.91
CA ALA A 16 5.28 10.23 -5.30
C ALA A 16 5.02 9.91 -6.78
N ALA A 17 4.21 8.89 -7.01
CA ALA A 17 3.86 8.42 -8.35
C ALA A 17 2.83 7.30 -8.24
N THR A 18 2.34 6.85 -9.39
CA THR A 18 1.56 5.63 -9.47
C THR A 18 2.49 4.49 -9.87
N HIS A 19 2.57 3.48 -9.03
CA HIS A 19 3.46 2.34 -9.22
C HIS A 19 2.64 1.10 -9.53
N THR A 20 3.07 0.32 -10.53
CA THR A 20 2.51 -0.99 -10.77
C THR A 20 3.21 -1.97 -9.82
N ILE A 21 2.46 -2.53 -8.88
CA ILE A 21 3.01 -3.49 -7.93
C ILE A 21 2.99 -4.89 -8.53
N PHE A 22 1.89 -5.24 -9.18
CA PHE A 22 1.78 -6.52 -9.84
C PHE A 22 0.85 -6.37 -11.05
N GLY A 23 1.30 -6.87 -12.20
CA GLY A 23 0.60 -6.70 -13.47
C GLY A 23 -0.50 -7.72 -13.75
N GLY A 24 -0.96 -8.44 -12.77
CA GLY A 24 -2.02 -9.43 -12.90
C GLY A 24 -2.92 -9.44 -11.68
N PRO A 25 -3.87 -10.38 -11.63
CA PRO A 25 -4.75 -10.49 -10.46
C PRO A 25 -3.95 -10.78 -9.19
N ALA A 26 -4.31 -10.15 -8.10
CA ALA A 26 -3.63 -10.30 -6.83
C ALA A 26 -4.59 -10.01 -5.68
N ARG A 27 -4.20 -10.44 -4.48
CA ARG A 27 -4.91 -10.09 -3.25
C ARG A 27 -3.97 -9.31 -2.35
N ILE A 28 -4.45 -8.20 -1.85
CA ILE A 28 -3.68 -7.36 -0.94
C ILE A 28 -3.88 -7.90 0.47
N VAL A 29 -2.80 -8.33 1.09
CA VAL A 29 -2.83 -8.91 2.43
C VAL A 29 -2.54 -7.86 3.49
N GLY A 30 -1.65 -6.93 3.20
CA GLY A 30 -1.30 -5.90 4.16
C GLY A 30 -0.63 -4.71 3.50
N LEU A 31 -0.55 -3.62 4.27
CA LEU A 31 0.07 -2.39 3.84
C LEU A 31 0.85 -1.81 5.01
N TYR A 32 2.14 -1.56 4.80
CA TYR A 32 3.00 -0.96 5.80
C TYR A 32 3.46 0.39 5.30
N ILE A 33 3.26 1.44 6.11
CA ILE A 33 3.63 2.79 5.75
C ILE A 33 4.56 3.34 6.82
N ASN A 34 5.70 3.88 6.40
CA ASN A 34 6.58 4.62 7.28
C ASN A 34 6.80 6.01 6.70
N LYS A 35 6.54 7.02 7.50
CA LYS A 35 6.73 8.41 7.13
C LYS A 35 7.51 9.07 8.26
N GLU A 36 8.72 9.50 7.95
CA GLU A 36 9.57 10.16 8.92
C GLU A 36 9.02 11.53 9.31
N PRO A 37 9.42 12.05 10.48
CA PRO A 37 9.09 13.43 10.86
C PRO A 37 9.56 14.40 9.79
N ASN A 38 8.86 15.51 9.64
CA ASN A 38 9.17 16.58 8.69
C ASN A 38 8.83 16.31 7.25
N LEU A 39 8.34 15.13 6.91
CA LEU A 39 7.78 14.90 5.58
C LEU A 39 6.34 15.40 5.53
N ALA A 40 5.96 15.91 4.36
CA ALA A 40 4.60 16.39 4.16
C ALA A 40 3.59 15.26 4.26
N GLN A 41 2.36 15.62 4.62
CA GLN A 41 1.24 14.69 4.62
C GLN A 41 1.09 14.04 3.25
N SER A 42 0.81 12.76 3.23
CA SER A 42 0.61 12.01 1.98
C SER A 42 -0.67 11.20 2.03
N THR A 43 -1.20 10.90 0.86
CA THR A 43 -2.28 9.95 0.69
C THR A 43 -1.74 8.77 -0.10
N VAL A 44 -1.97 7.57 0.41
CA VAL A 44 -1.54 6.32 -0.23
C VAL A 44 -2.79 5.57 -0.64
N THR A 45 -2.91 5.28 -1.93
CA THR A 45 -4.09 4.64 -2.50
C THR A 45 -3.69 3.33 -3.18
N LEU A 46 -4.39 2.25 -2.81
CA LEU A 46 -4.28 0.97 -3.51
C LEU A 46 -5.38 0.92 -4.55
N GLN A 47 -5.04 0.49 -5.75
CA GLN A 47 -5.93 0.57 -6.90
C GLN A 47 -5.97 -0.75 -7.65
N ASP A 48 -7.10 -1.02 -8.30
CA ASP A 48 -7.26 -2.14 -9.20
C ASP A 48 -7.28 -1.58 -10.62
N ASP A 49 -6.44 -2.15 -11.47
CA ASP A 49 -6.28 -1.90 -12.90
C ASP A 49 -5.77 -0.49 -13.28
N SER A 50 -5.69 -0.27 -14.58
CA SER A 50 -5.11 0.97 -15.13
C SER A 50 -6.06 2.15 -15.07
N THR A 51 -7.34 1.93 -14.80
CA THR A 51 -8.31 3.00 -14.70
C THR A 51 -8.35 3.62 -13.32
N SER A 52 -7.49 3.14 -12.42
CA SER A 52 -7.31 3.73 -11.10
C SER A 52 -8.54 3.63 -10.19
N VAL A 53 -9.22 2.52 -10.25
CA VAL A 53 -10.30 2.26 -9.30
C VAL A 53 -9.69 2.02 -7.92
N ALA A 54 -9.95 2.92 -6.99
CA ALA A 54 -9.41 2.83 -5.63
C ALA A 54 -10.11 1.71 -4.87
N VAL A 55 -9.33 0.80 -4.28
CA VAL A 55 -9.86 -0.24 -3.42
C VAL A 55 -9.59 0.04 -1.96
N PHE A 56 -8.60 0.86 -1.65
CA PHE A 56 -8.29 1.25 -0.29
C PHE A 56 -7.42 2.49 -0.28
N THR A 57 -7.73 3.45 0.59
CA THR A 57 -6.98 4.71 0.70
C THR A 57 -6.62 4.96 2.15
N VAL A 58 -5.37 5.33 2.38
CA VAL A 58 -4.85 5.69 3.71
C VAL A 58 -4.20 7.06 3.62
N ARG A 59 -4.48 7.89 4.63
CA ARG A 59 -3.82 9.18 4.77
C ARG A 59 -2.67 9.05 5.76
N ALA A 60 -1.46 9.30 5.29
CA ALA A 60 -0.27 9.31 6.13
C ALA A 60 -0.03 10.73 6.62
N THR A 61 -0.49 11.03 7.81
CA THR A 61 -0.41 12.37 8.38
C THR A 61 0.66 12.42 9.47
N ASN A 62 1.13 13.62 9.78
CA ASN A 62 1.91 13.86 10.98
C ASN A 62 0.97 14.02 12.17
N ASN A 63 1.48 13.72 13.37
CA ASN A 63 0.77 14.11 14.57
C ASN A 63 1.01 15.60 14.85
N THR A 64 0.40 16.12 15.92
CA THR A 64 0.49 17.54 16.23
C THR A 64 1.89 18.01 16.57
N ASN A 65 2.80 17.11 16.89
CA ASN A 65 4.19 17.44 17.21
C ASN A 65 5.11 17.27 16.01
N GLY A 66 4.57 17.01 14.84
CA GLY A 66 5.37 16.78 13.66
C GLY A 66 6.09 15.43 13.64
N ALA A 67 5.76 14.54 14.55
CA ALA A 67 6.35 13.20 14.55
C ALA A 67 5.91 12.42 13.33
N GLY A 68 6.76 11.49 12.90
CA GLY A 68 6.44 10.63 11.78
C GLY A 68 5.35 9.63 12.08
N LEU A 69 4.99 8.86 11.08
CA LEU A 69 3.98 7.82 11.17
C LEU A 69 4.59 6.49 10.79
N THR A 70 4.33 5.48 11.61
CA THR A 70 4.59 4.09 11.25
C THR A 70 3.29 3.35 11.46
N GLN A 71 2.77 2.75 10.41
CA GLN A 71 1.47 2.10 10.47
C GLN A 71 1.49 0.83 9.64
N TYR A 72 0.98 -0.24 10.22
CA TYR A 72 0.77 -1.49 9.50
C TYR A 72 -0.72 -1.80 9.49
N ILE A 73 -1.26 -2.05 8.31
CA ILE A 73 -2.66 -2.38 8.12
C ILE A 73 -2.72 -3.79 7.56
N GLN A 74 -3.39 -4.68 8.29
CA GLN A 74 -3.60 -6.04 7.83
C GLN A 74 -5.06 -6.20 7.43
N PHE A 75 -5.28 -6.75 6.23
CA PHE A 75 -6.64 -6.95 5.74
C PHE A 75 -7.13 -8.33 6.17
N PRO A 76 -8.36 -8.42 6.66
CA PRO A 76 -8.88 -9.68 7.17
C PRO A 76 -9.13 -10.71 6.08
N GLY A 77 -9.21 -11.95 6.48
CA GLY A 77 -9.52 -13.07 5.59
C GLY A 77 -8.45 -13.29 4.55
N THR A 78 -8.86 -13.39 3.31
CA THR A 78 -7.94 -13.60 2.18
C THR A 78 -7.47 -12.28 1.57
N GLY A 79 -7.76 -11.16 2.20
CA GLY A 79 -7.34 -9.85 1.73
C GLY A 79 -8.31 -9.23 0.74
N ILE A 80 -7.86 -8.12 0.14
CA ILE A 80 -8.65 -7.39 -0.84
C ILE A 80 -8.24 -7.85 -2.23
N LYS A 81 -9.22 -8.23 -3.05
CA LYS A 81 -8.95 -8.74 -4.39
C LYS A 81 -8.80 -7.59 -5.39
N CYS A 82 -7.71 -7.65 -6.17
CA CYS A 82 -7.53 -6.85 -7.36
C CYS A 82 -7.66 -7.79 -8.55
N SER A 83 -8.65 -7.57 -9.40
CA SER A 83 -8.98 -8.52 -10.45
C SER A 83 -8.11 -8.40 -11.69
N THR A 84 -7.57 -7.23 -11.97
CA THR A 84 -6.81 -6.96 -13.18
C THR A 84 -5.35 -6.72 -12.89
N SER A 85 -5.04 -5.80 -12.01
CA SER A 85 -3.67 -5.50 -11.61
C SER A 85 -3.69 -4.76 -10.29
N LEU A 86 -2.56 -4.81 -9.58
CA LEU A 86 -2.40 -4.12 -8.30
C LEU A 86 -1.50 -2.92 -8.51
N LYS A 87 -2.02 -1.74 -8.23
CA LYS A 87 -1.29 -0.48 -8.33
C LYS A 87 -1.31 0.26 -7.01
N LEU A 88 -0.29 1.07 -6.82
CA LEU A 88 -0.12 1.89 -5.63
C LEU A 88 0.16 3.31 -6.07
N THR A 89 -0.64 4.26 -5.60
CA THR A 89 -0.40 5.68 -5.85
C THR A 89 0.00 6.34 -4.54
N ILE A 90 1.14 7.01 -4.56
CA ILE A 90 1.64 7.81 -3.43
C ILE A 90 1.55 9.27 -3.87
N ALA A 91 0.72 10.06 -3.18
CA ALA A 91 0.49 11.45 -3.57
C ALA A 91 1.67 12.34 -3.24
N THR A 92 2.31 12.12 -2.09
CA THR A 92 3.50 12.84 -1.66
C THR A 92 4.48 11.82 -1.11
N THR A 93 5.76 11.98 -1.44
CA THR A 93 6.80 11.04 -1.04
C THR A 93 6.74 10.72 0.45
N VAL A 94 6.77 9.43 0.77
CA VAL A 94 6.88 8.90 2.13
C VAL A 94 8.25 8.26 2.28
N THR A 95 8.61 7.88 3.53
CA THR A 95 9.90 7.21 3.72
C THR A 95 9.91 5.87 3.00
N TYR A 96 8.91 5.05 3.26
CA TYR A 96 8.64 3.88 2.43
C TYR A 96 7.23 3.36 2.69
N CYS A 97 6.74 2.64 1.70
CA CYS A 97 5.43 2.01 1.75
C CYS A 97 5.58 0.62 1.15
N THR A 98 5.24 -0.40 1.92
CA THR A 98 5.38 -1.78 1.49
C THR A 98 4.01 -2.41 1.32
N VAL A 99 3.75 -2.94 0.12
CA VAL A 99 2.49 -3.64 -0.16
C VAL A 99 2.78 -5.14 -0.07
N ILE A 100 2.00 -5.83 0.75
CA ILE A 100 2.10 -7.28 0.92
C ILE A 100 0.91 -7.91 0.21
N PHE A 101 1.20 -8.78 -0.73
CA PHE A 101 0.16 -9.35 -1.59
C PHE A 101 0.50 -10.79 -1.96
N GLY A 102 -0.50 -11.48 -2.47
CA GLY A 102 -0.31 -12.85 -2.91
C GLY A 102 -1.27 -13.30 -3.98
#